data_3af1d75ae8024e83bfefac30b05bd7a4
#
_entry.id   3af1d75ae8024e83bfefac30b05bd7a4
#
_cell.length_a   1.000
_cell.length_b   1.000
_cell.length_c   1.000
_cell.angle_alpha   90.00
_cell.angle_beta   90.00
_cell.angle_gamma   90.00
#
_symmetry.space_group_name_H-M   'P 1'
#
loop_
_entity.id
_entity.type
_entity.pdbx_description
1 polymer ?
#
loop_
_entity_poly.entity_id
_entity_poly.type
_entity_poly.pdbx_seq_one_letter_code
_entity_poly.pdbx_strand_id
1 'polypeptide(L)'
;MTTETTGCAKKSRGRPKVFDREAALDKAMTLFWQHGYEATSLADLVEATGAKAPTLYAEFTNKEGLFRAVLDRYITRFAAKHEAQLFCEEKSVESALEDYFTAVATCFTSKDTPAGCFMINTSATLAASSRDIAHTVKSRHAMQEQTLTQFLHQRQQRLSLIHISEPTRR
;
A
#
# COMPACT_ATOMS: atom_id res chain seq x y z
N MET A 1 48.69 8.14 50.84
CA MET A 1 47.35 8.65 50.61
C MET A 1 47.28 9.05 49.17
N THR A 2 46.78 8.15 48.33
CA THR A 2 46.64 8.35 46.90
C THR A 2 45.15 8.48 46.60
N THR A 3 44.73 9.65 46.14
CA THR A 3 43.35 9.96 45.76
C THR A 3 43.13 9.54 44.30
N GLU A 4 42.34 8.51 44.08
CA GLU A 4 41.87 8.11 42.75
C GLU A 4 40.74 9.04 42.29
N THR A 5 40.98 9.73 41.19
CA THR A 5 39.99 10.60 40.52
C THR A 5 39.21 9.77 39.51
N THR A 6 37.96 9.42 39.84
CA THR A 6 37.04 8.67 38.96
C THR A 6 36.58 9.58 37.81
N GLY A 7 37.12 9.40 36.63
CA GLY A 7 36.73 10.12 35.43
C GLY A 7 35.36 9.65 34.94
N CYS A 8 34.34 10.54 35.03
CA CYS A 8 33.01 10.31 34.44
C CYS A 8 33.10 10.41 32.91
N ALA A 9 33.05 9.28 32.24
CA ALA A 9 33.01 9.22 30.79
C ALA A 9 31.68 9.82 30.26
N LYS A 10 31.75 11.01 29.63
CA LYS A 10 30.63 11.62 28.93
C LYS A 10 30.22 10.72 27.77
N LYS A 11 29.00 10.09 27.84
CA LYS A 11 28.36 9.43 26.72
C LYS A 11 28.29 10.41 25.55
N SER A 12 28.96 10.10 24.45
CA SER A 12 28.87 10.85 23.21
C SER A 12 27.39 10.82 22.72
N ARG A 13 26.81 12.00 22.59
CA ARG A 13 25.50 12.14 21.92
C ARG A 13 25.69 11.72 20.46
N GLY A 14 25.19 10.53 20.11
CA GLY A 14 25.16 10.06 18.75
C GLY A 14 24.45 11.08 17.85
N ARG A 15 24.91 11.21 16.60
CA ARG A 15 24.29 12.06 15.57
C ARG A 15 22.78 11.83 15.56
N PRO A 16 21.94 12.89 15.55
CA PRO A 16 20.48 12.71 15.48
C PRO A 16 20.14 11.81 14.32
N LYS A 17 19.37 10.73 14.57
CA LYS A 17 18.93 9.81 13.54
C LYS A 17 18.03 10.61 12.59
N VAL A 18 18.44 10.79 11.35
CA VAL A 18 17.63 11.43 10.31
C VAL A 18 16.34 10.64 10.18
N PHE A 19 15.17 11.32 10.15
CA PHE A 19 13.89 10.68 9.96
C PHE A 19 13.85 10.02 8.57
N ASP A 20 13.61 8.71 8.55
CA ASP A 20 13.44 7.94 7.34
C ASP A 20 11.94 7.83 7.04
N ARG A 21 11.48 8.64 6.10
CA ARG A 21 10.08 8.71 5.68
C ARG A 21 9.57 7.38 5.13
N GLU A 22 10.37 6.74 4.30
CA GLU A 22 9.99 5.49 3.63
C GLU A 22 9.87 4.33 4.62
N ALA A 23 10.83 4.20 5.52
CA ALA A 23 10.78 3.22 6.60
C ALA A 23 9.59 3.50 7.56
N ALA A 24 9.26 4.75 7.83
CA ALA A 24 8.10 5.12 8.63
C ALA A 24 6.78 4.73 7.95
N LEU A 25 6.66 4.95 6.64
CA LEU A 25 5.49 4.53 5.86
C LEU A 25 5.33 3.01 5.83
N ASP A 26 6.41 2.23 5.68
CA ASP A 26 6.34 0.76 5.69
C ASP A 26 5.85 0.23 7.04
N LYS A 27 6.33 0.79 8.13
CA LYS A 27 5.91 0.39 9.48
C LYS A 27 4.48 0.81 9.78
N ALA A 28 4.08 2.03 9.42
CA ALA A 28 2.71 2.50 9.56
C ALA A 28 1.74 1.66 8.70
N MET A 29 2.16 1.26 7.49
CA MET A 29 1.40 0.39 6.61
C MET A 29 1.11 -0.95 7.27
N THR A 30 2.11 -1.57 7.88
CA THR A 30 1.94 -2.85 8.59
C THR A 30 0.92 -2.72 9.73
N LEU A 31 0.99 -1.65 10.54
CA LEU A 31 0.03 -1.43 11.62
C LEU A 31 -1.39 -1.21 11.13
N PHE A 32 -1.57 -0.33 10.15
CA PHE A 32 -2.90 -0.11 9.57
C PHE A 32 -3.46 -1.36 8.89
N TRP A 33 -2.60 -2.18 8.30
CA TRP A 33 -3.02 -3.42 7.66
C TRP A 33 -3.52 -4.46 8.67
N GLN A 34 -2.82 -4.57 9.82
CA GLN A 34 -3.14 -5.52 10.88
C GLN A 34 -4.35 -5.11 11.71
N HIS A 35 -4.45 -3.83 12.06
CA HIS A 35 -5.39 -3.34 13.05
C HIS A 35 -6.52 -2.48 12.45
N GLY A 36 -6.37 -2.03 11.21
CA GLY A 36 -7.26 -1.06 10.58
C GLY A 36 -6.95 0.38 11.01
N TYR A 37 -7.63 1.31 10.35
CA TYR A 37 -7.40 2.75 10.59
C TYR A 37 -7.80 3.18 11.99
N GLU A 38 -8.99 2.81 12.46
CA GLU A 38 -9.54 3.30 13.73
C GLU A 38 -8.76 2.79 14.94
N ALA A 39 -8.47 1.49 14.98
CA ALA A 39 -7.80 0.87 16.12
C ALA A 39 -6.31 1.23 16.23
N THR A 40 -5.68 1.75 15.18
CA THR A 40 -4.28 2.21 15.22
C THR A 40 -4.21 3.59 15.85
N SER A 41 -3.60 3.71 17.03
CA SER A 41 -3.43 4.99 17.73
C SER A 41 -2.17 5.74 17.25
N LEU A 42 -2.08 7.04 17.58
CA LEU A 42 -0.84 7.79 17.35
C LEU A 42 0.33 7.23 18.18
N ALA A 43 0.06 6.73 19.38
CA ALA A 43 1.09 6.12 20.22
C ALA A 43 1.70 4.90 19.55
N ASP A 44 0.86 4.02 18.97
CA ASP A 44 1.32 2.84 18.22
C ASP A 44 2.18 3.23 17.02
N LEU A 45 1.77 4.28 16.29
CA LEU A 45 2.52 4.80 15.15
C LEU A 45 3.88 5.37 15.56
N VAL A 46 3.94 6.10 16.67
CA VAL A 46 5.19 6.64 17.24
C VAL A 46 6.12 5.49 17.66
N GLU A 47 5.60 4.50 18.36
CA GLU A 47 6.36 3.34 18.80
C GLU A 47 6.90 2.55 17.61
N ALA A 48 6.07 2.19 16.66
CA ALA A 48 6.47 1.39 15.51
C ALA A 48 7.46 2.11 14.60
N THR A 49 7.23 3.39 14.32
CA THR A 49 8.12 4.15 13.43
C THR A 49 9.43 4.53 14.12
N GLY A 50 9.42 4.66 15.46
CA GLY A 50 10.51 5.20 16.23
C GLY A 50 10.69 6.72 16.04
N ALA A 51 9.73 7.37 15.37
CA ALA A 51 9.69 8.82 15.18
C ALA A 51 8.92 9.49 16.32
N LYS A 52 9.28 10.72 16.67
CA LYS A 52 8.50 11.50 17.63
C LYS A 52 7.21 12.01 16.99
N ALA A 53 6.12 12.16 17.76
CA ALA A 53 4.86 12.69 17.28
C ALA A 53 4.98 14.02 16.51
N PRO A 54 5.75 15.03 16.96
CA PRO A 54 5.95 16.25 16.19
C PRO A 54 6.59 16.02 14.82
N THR A 55 7.49 15.05 14.69
CA THR A 55 8.14 14.70 13.42
C THR A 55 7.13 14.08 12.45
N LEU A 56 6.28 13.15 12.94
CA LEU A 56 5.23 12.55 12.13
C LEU A 56 4.21 13.60 11.67
N TYR A 57 3.81 14.51 12.55
CA TYR A 57 2.86 15.57 12.16
C TYR A 57 3.46 16.63 11.24
N ALA A 58 4.74 16.95 11.38
CA ALA A 58 5.41 17.84 10.44
C ALA A 58 5.45 17.25 9.02
N GLU A 59 5.61 15.93 8.92
CA GLU A 59 5.69 15.24 7.62
C GLU A 59 4.31 14.93 7.02
N PHE A 60 3.37 14.47 7.84
CA PHE A 60 2.09 13.93 7.37
C PHE A 60 0.87 14.73 7.81
N THR A 61 1.05 15.84 8.51
CA THR A 61 0.02 16.73 9.06
C THR A 61 -0.77 16.10 10.21
N ASN A 62 -1.33 14.90 10.02
CA ASN A 62 -2.11 14.16 11.00
C ASN A 62 -2.16 12.65 10.66
N LYS A 63 -2.89 11.86 11.45
CA LYS A 63 -3.08 10.42 11.22
C LYS A 63 -3.70 10.13 9.86
N GLU A 64 -4.65 10.96 9.43
CA GLU A 64 -5.31 10.83 8.13
C GLU A 64 -4.33 11.05 6.97
N GLY A 65 -3.50 12.11 7.05
CA GLY A 65 -2.46 12.37 6.04
C GLY A 65 -1.44 11.24 5.96
N LEU A 66 -1.03 10.68 7.11
CA LEU A 66 -0.17 9.50 7.14
C LEU A 66 -0.86 8.28 6.48
N PHE A 67 -2.15 8.04 6.79
CA PHE A 67 -2.91 6.95 6.19
C PHE A 67 -3.02 7.09 4.66
N ARG A 68 -3.29 8.30 4.15
CA ARG A 68 -3.35 8.58 2.70
C ARG A 68 -2.00 8.28 2.03
N ALA A 69 -0.90 8.72 2.64
CA ALA A 69 0.44 8.43 2.14
C ALA A 69 0.77 6.92 2.15
N VAL A 70 0.32 6.21 3.19
CA VAL A 70 0.44 4.74 3.29
C VAL A 70 -0.40 4.05 2.20
N LEU A 71 -1.62 4.50 1.96
CA LEU A 71 -2.49 3.96 0.92
C LEU A 71 -1.88 4.13 -0.48
N ASP A 72 -1.36 5.31 -0.79
CA ASP A 72 -0.67 5.57 -2.06
C ASP A 72 0.56 4.68 -2.23
N ARG A 73 1.33 4.49 -1.16
CA ARG A 73 2.48 3.57 -1.15
C ARG A 73 2.06 2.11 -1.38
N TYR A 74 0.99 1.67 -0.73
CA TYR A 74 0.44 0.32 -0.94
C TYR A 74 0.04 0.10 -2.41
N ILE A 75 -0.69 1.05 -2.98
CA ILE A 75 -1.13 0.97 -4.38
C ILE A 75 0.09 0.88 -5.32
N THR A 76 1.05 1.76 -5.14
CA THR A 76 2.26 1.79 -5.99
C THR A 76 3.10 0.51 -5.84
N ARG A 77 3.23 -0.01 -4.62
CA ARG A 77 4.11 -1.14 -4.33
C ARG A 77 3.49 -2.50 -4.70
N PHE A 78 2.18 -2.64 -4.55
CA PHE A 78 1.46 -3.91 -4.72
C PHE A 78 0.46 -3.84 -5.89
N ALA A 79 -0.58 -3.03 -5.79
CA ALA A 79 -1.69 -3.04 -6.75
C ALA A 79 -1.24 -2.76 -8.19
N ALA A 80 -0.44 -1.71 -8.40
CA ALA A 80 0.04 -1.33 -9.74
C ALA A 80 0.87 -2.43 -10.41
N LYS A 81 1.61 -3.23 -9.62
CA LYS A 81 2.39 -4.36 -10.16
C LYS A 81 1.52 -5.50 -10.64
N HIS A 82 0.43 -5.77 -9.93
CA HIS A 82 -0.53 -6.79 -10.34
C HIS A 82 -1.31 -6.33 -11.57
N GLU A 83 -1.77 -5.08 -11.59
CA GLU A 83 -2.48 -4.49 -12.72
C GLU A 83 -1.65 -4.46 -14.01
N ALA A 84 -0.32 -4.27 -13.91
CA ALA A 84 0.57 -4.31 -15.06
C ALA A 84 0.54 -5.67 -15.80
N GLN A 85 0.20 -6.78 -15.12
CA GLN A 85 0.07 -8.09 -15.76
C GLN A 85 -1.08 -8.16 -16.77
N LEU A 86 -2.15 -7.38 -16.54
CA LEU A 86 -3.32 -7.34 -17.41
C LEU A 86 -3.00 -6.74 -18.79
N PHE A 87 -2.13 -5.72 -18.83
CA PHE A 87 -1.87 -4.95 -20.04
C PHE A 87 -0.70 -5.47 -20.88
N CYS A 88 -0.19 -6.66 -20.60
CA CYS A 88 0.79 -7.32 -21.46
C CYS A 88 0.10 -7.74 -22.79
N GLU A 89 0.49 -7.09 -23.88
CA GLU A 89 -0.17 -7.26 -25.19
C GLU A 89 0.02 -8.66 -25.81
N GLU A 90 1.12 -9.31 -25.47
CA GLU A 90 1.49 -10.63 -26.02
C GLU A 90 0.70 -11.78 -25.39
N LYS A 91 0.02 -11.56 -24.26
CA LYS A 91 -0.74 -12.57 -23.54
C LYS A 91 -2.18 -12.68 -24.03
N SER A 92 -2.72 -13.89 -24.05
CA SER A 92 -4.17 -14.10 -24.17
C SER A 92 -4.92 -13.49 -22.97
N VAL A 93 -6.23 -13.28 -23.11
CA VAL A 93 -7.08 -12.76 -22.01
C VAL A 93 -7.03 -13.70 -20.80
N GLU A 94 -7.14 -15.01 -21.04
CA GLU A 94 -7.05 -16.04 -20.00
C GLU A 94 -5.73 -15.97 -19.24
N SER A 95 -4.59 -16.00 -19.95
CA SER A 95 -3.27 -15.97 -19.35
C SER A 95 -3.02 -14.67 -18.57
N ALA A 96 -3.48 -13.52 -19.08
CA ALA A 96 -3.33 -12.23 -18.38
C ALA A 96 -4.15 -12.20 -17.08
N LEU A 97 -5.38 -12.74 -17.08
CA LEU A 97 -6.23 -12.84 -15.89
C LEU A 97 -5.66 -13.85 -14.89
N GLU A 98 -5.18 -15.02 -15.36
CA GLU A 98 -4.56 -16.03 -14.51
C GLU A 98 -3.33 -15.46 -13.78
N ASP A 99 -2.45 -14.78 -14.49
CA ASP A 99 -1.26 -14.15 -13.90
C ASP A 99 -1.64 -13.05 -12.91
N TYR A 100 -2.63 -12.23 -13.24
CA TYR A 100 -3.14 -11.19 -12.34
C TYR A 100 -3.67 -11.79 -11.04
N PHE A 101 -4.59 -12.74 -11.12
CA PHE A 101 -5.19 -13.35 -9.93
C PHE A 101 -4.20 -14.18 -9.13
N THR A 102 -3.25 -14.85 -9.80
CA THR A 102 -2.17 -15.58 -9.13
C THR A 102 -1.26 -14.61 -8.36
N ALA A 103 -0.89 -13.48 -8.96
CA ALA A 103 -0.10 -12.46 -8.28
C ALA A 103 -0.83 -11.86 -7.07
N VAL A 104 -2.14 -11.58 -7.20
CA VAL A 104 -2.99 -11.09 -6.12
C VAL A 104 -3.09 -12.13 -4.99
N ALA A 105 -3.37 -13.39 -5.31
CA ALA A 105 -3.47 -14.46 -4.32
C ALA A 105 -2.14 -14.67 -3.58
N THR A 106 -1.02 -14.67 -4.31
CA THR A 106 0.33 -14.77 -3.73
C THR A 106 0.61 -13.62 -2.77
N CYS A 107 0.24 -12.38 -3.15
CA CYS A 107 0.39 -11.22 -2.28
C CYS A 107 -0.44 -11.36 -1.00
N PHE A 108 -1.70 -11.80 -1.09
CA PHE A 108 -2.62 -11.90 0.05
C PHE A 108 -2.28 -13.03 1.02
N THR A 109 -1.52 -14.03 0.57
CA THR A 109 -1.08 -15.18 1.37
C THR A 109 0.39 -15.13 1.73
N SER A 110 1.10 -14.05 1.37
CA SER A 110 2.51 -13.86 1.70
C SER A 110 2.74 -13.84 3.21
N LYS A 111 3.88 -14.41 3.62
CA LYS A 111 4.34 -14.35 5.02
C LYS A 111 5.05 -13.02 5.36
N ASP A 112 5.44 -12.27 4.33
CA ASP A 112 6.19 -11.02 4.48
C ASP A 112 5.28 -9.80 4.70
N THR A 113 3.97 -9.97 4.51
CA THR A 113 2.95 -8.94 4.70
C THR A 113 1.79 -9.47 5.54
N PRO A 114 1.01 -8.61 6.20
CA PRO A 114 -0.23 -9.03 6.83
C PRO A 114 -1.18 -9.67 5.81
N ALA A 115 -1.93 -10.68 6.25
CA ALA A 115 -2.82 -11.45 5.37
C ALA A 115 -3.95 -10.59 4.77
N GLY A 116 -4.32 -10.89 3.54
CA GLY A 116 -5.43 -10.26 2.83
C GLY A 116 -5.07 -8.93 2.17
N CYS A 117 -6.10 -8.19 1.76
CA CYS A 117 -5.97 -6.91 1.10
C CYS A 117 -5.95 -5.76 2.12
N PHE A 118 -4.94 -4.90 2.06
CA PHE A 118 -4.86 -3.69 2.90
C PHE A 118 -6.14 -2.84 2.82
N MET A 119 -6.64 -2.58 1.61
CA MET A 119 -7.82 -1.73 1.43
C MET A 119 -9.09 -2.37 2.00
N ILE A 120 -9.28 -3.68 1.81
CA ILE A 120 -10.45 -4.40 2.35
C ILE A 120 -10.38 -4.44 3.88
N ASN A 121 -9.23 -4.86 4.44
CA ASN A 121 -9.05 -4.93 5.89
C ASN A 121 -9.28 -3.58 6.57
N THR A 122 -8.80 -2.50 5.94
CA THR A 122 -8.95 -1.14 6.49
C THR A 122 -10.38 -0.63 6.36
N SER A 123 -11.05 -0.89 5.23
CA SER A 123 -12.43 -0.41 5.00
C SER A 123 -13.44 -1.10 5.89
N ALA A 124 -13.24 -2.38 6.22
CA ALA A 124 -14.14 -3.15 7.07
C ALA A 124 -14.25 -2.62 8.50
N THR A 125 -13.26 -1.84 8.95
CA THR A 125 -13.18 -1.31 10.33
C THR A 125 -13.39 0.20 10.42
N LEU A 126 -13.75 0.87 9.29
CA LEU A 126 -13.96 2.32 9.30
C LEU A 126 -15.26 2.71 9.99
N ALA A 127 -15.14 3.60 10.97
CA ALA A 127 -16.31 4.17 11.66
C ALA A 127 -16.98 5.26 10.79
N ALA A 128 -18.24 5.57 11.12
CA ALA A 128 -18.98 6.65 10.45
C ALA A 128 -18.33 8.05 10.59
N SER A 129 -17.47 8.22 11.59
CA SER A 129 -16.71 9.45 11.82
C SER A 129 -15.57 9.67 10.81
N SER A 130 -15.10 8.60 10.14
CA SER A 130 -13.98 8.66 9.20
C SER A 130 -14.45 8.71 7.74
N ARG A 131 -15.42 9.58 7.44
CA ARG A 131 -16.05 9.68 6.11
C ARG A 131 -15.04 9.97 5.00
N ASP A 132 -14.06 10.82 5.24
CA ASP A 132 -13.06 11.19 4.23
C ASP A 132 -12.13 10.03 3.90
N ILE A 133 -11.74 9.24 4.90
CA ILE A 133 -10.99 8.01 4.70
C ILE A 133 -11.84 6.97 3.96
N ALA A 134 -13.09 6.77 4.37
CA ALA A 134 -14.01 5.84 3.70
C ALA A 134 -14.20 6.23 2.22
N HIS A 135 -14.38 7.52 1.93
CA HIS A 135 -14.47 8.03 0.56
C HIS A 135 -13.18 7.76 -0.23
N THR A 136 -12.02 8.00 0.38
CA THR A 136 -10.72 7.75 -0.26
C THR A 136 -10.56 6.27 -0.62
N VAL A 137 -10.84 5.36 0.31
CA VAL A 137 -10.74 3.90 0.06
C VAL A 137 -11.75 3.46 -1.01
N LYS A 138 -13.00 3.93 -0.94
CA LYS A 138 -14.03 3.64 -1.95
C LYS A 138 -13.63 4.11 -3.34
N SER A 139 -13.07 5.31 -3.45
CA SER A 139 -12.56 5.83 -4.72
C SER A 139 -11.45 4.94 -5.31
N ARG A 140 -10.56 4.43 -4.48
CA ARG A 140 -9.49 3.52 -4.92
C ARG A 140 -10.03 2.16 -5.38
N HIS A 141 -11.05 1.61 -4.71
CA HIS A 141 -11.73 0.40 -5.19
C HIS A 141 -12.39 0.61 -6.55
N ALA A 142 -13.09 1.75 -6.74
CA ALA A 142 -13.70 2.07 -8.02
C ALA A 142 -12.66 2.20 -9.16
N MET A 143 -11.47 2.72 -8.87
CA MET A 143 -10.37 2.77 -9.85
C MET A 143 -9.87 1.38 -10.25
N GLN A 144 -9.76 0.43 -9.30
CA GLN A 144 -9.38 -0.96 -9.62
C GLN A 144 -10.43 -1.66 -10.48
N GLU A 145 -11.71 -1.48 -10.16
CA GLU A 145 -12.82 -2.00 -10.96
C GLU A 145 -12.78 -1.42 -12.38
N GLN A 146 -12.53 -0.12 -12.50
CA GLN A 146 -12.38 0.55 -13.80
C GLN A 146 -11.20 -0.01 -14.60
N THR A 147 -10.07 -0.32 -13.96
CA THR A 147 -8.89 -0.91 -14.62
C THR A 147 -9.22 -2.27 -15.23
N LEU A 148 -9.89 -3.15 -14.49
CA LEU A 148 -10.35 -4.45 -15.01
C LEU A 148 -11.36 -4.30 -16.14
N THR A 149 -12.32 -3.40 -15.99
CA THR A 149 -13.33 -3.09 -17.00
C THR A 149 -12.67 -2.60 -18.30
N GLN A 150 -11.71 -1.68 -18.17
CA GLN A 150 -10.98 -1.15 -19.32
C GLN A 150 -10.17 -2.25 -20.02
N PHE A 151 -9.49 -3.12 -19.28
CA PHE A 151 -8.79 -4.27 -19.84
C PHE A 151 -9.73 -5.15 -20.67
N LEU A 152 -10.87 -5.55 -20.12
CA LEU A 152 -11.84 -6.42 -20.82
C LEU A 152 -12.39 -5.74 -22.07
N HIS A 153 -12.74 -4.46 -22.02
CA HIS A 153 -13.19 -3.71 -23.19
C HIS A 153 -12.14 -3.61 -24.29
N GLN A 154 -10.89 -3.34 -23.94
CA GLN A 154 -9.81 -3.29 -24.93
C GLN A 154 -9.61 -4.65 -25.62
N ARG A 155 -9.67 -5.73 -24.86
CA ARG A 155 -9.55 -7.08 -25.42
C ARG A 155 -10.74 -7.47 -26.30
N GLN A 156 -11.95 -7.12 -25.91
CA GLN A 156 -13.15 -7.34 -26.72
C GLN A 156 -13.08 -6.59 -28.04
N GLN A 157 -12.64 -5.34 -28.06
CA GLN A 157 -12.47 -4.57 -29.29
C GLN A 157 -11.46 -5.21 -30.24
N ARG A 158 -10.33 -5.70 -29.73
CA ARG A 158 -9.33 -6.41 -30.55
C ARG A 158 -9.86 -7.69 -31.16
N LEU A 159 -10.61 -8.50 -30.41
CA LEU A 159 -11.25 -9.71 -30.91
C LEU A 159 -12.28 -9.40 -32.01
N SER A 160 -13.09 -8.36 -31.83
CA SER A 160 -14.06 -7.90 -32.82
C SER A 160 -13.39 -7.46 -34.11
N LEU A 161 -12.25 -6.75 -34.06
CA LEU A 161 -11.50 -6.32 -35.23
C LEU A 161 -10.87 -7.49 -36.00
N ILE A 162 -10.44 -8.57 -35.30
CA ILE A 162 -9.91 -9.78 -35.93
C ILE A 162 -11.00 -10.48 -36.74
N HIS A 163 -12.23 -10.58 -36.21
CA HIS A 163 -13.36 -11.19 -36.94
C HIS A 163 -13.82 -10.40 -38.18
N ILE A 164 -13.64 -9.07 -38.17
CA ILE A 164 -13.97 -8.24 -39.34
C ILE A 164 -12.91 -8.36 -40.44
N SER A 165 -11.68 -8.70 -40.12
CA SER A 165 -10.56 -8.81 -41.06
C SER A 165 -10.32 -10.21 -41.61
N GLU A 166 -11.02 -11.26 -41.15
CA GLU A 166 -11.02 -12.59 -41.82
C GLU A 166 -11.88 -12.54 -43.07
N PRO A 167 -11.28 -12.62 -44.29
CA PRO A 167 -12.07 -12.73 -45.49
C PRO A 167 -12.80 -14.07 -45.47
N THR A 168 -14.14 -14.04 -45.59
CA THR A 168 -14.98 -15.21 -45.82
C THR A 168 -14.41 -16.02 -46.99
N ARG A 169 -13.61 -17.03 -46.71
CA ARG A 169 -13.27 -18.06 -47.71
C ARG A 169 -14.57 -18.80 -48.04
N ARG A 170 -15.13 -18.48 -49.21
CA ARG A 170 -16.08 -19.35 -49.93
C ARG A 170 -15.32 -20.43 -50.63
#